data_99ae567bc7eb687c4c4a0affa6fd34fe
#
_entry.id   99ae567bc7eb687c4c4a0affa6fd34fe
#
_cell.length_a   1.000
_cell.length_b   1.000
_cell.length_c   1.000
_cell.angle_alpha   90.00
_cell.angle_beta   90.00
_cell.angle_gamma   90.00
#
_symmetry.space_group_name_H-M   'P 1'
#
loop_
_entity.id
_entity.type
_entity.pdbx_description
1 polymer ?
#
loop_
_entity_poly.entity_id
_entity_poly.type
_entity_poly.pdbx_seq_one_letter_code
_entity_poly.pdbx_strand_id
1 'polypeptide(L)'
;MVRTQLSVNLNKVALVRNAREGNAPDPVRFGRIALEAGAHGLTVHPRPDERHIRASDLRPLKDLVDAFPGCELNIEGNPFENLMPLLREIRPHQATFVPDAVGQKTSDHGFDFGDPAVREALAPVVSEAKSLGIRVSLFMDPEPDFVEWAKAVGADRIELYTEAYAAAWNTPIADAVTTPYADCAKLAAQAGLGVNAGHDLSLENLRTLLEACGNILEVSIGHAFTTEALEYGFAETVRRYNAILDAVAGEQK
;
A
#
# COMPACT_ATOMS: atom_id res chain seq x y z
N MET A 1 18.40 7.87 7.69
CA MET A 1 16.96 7.75 7.42
C MET A 1 16.45 6.37 7.82
N VAL A 2 15.15 6.20 8.05
CA VAL A 2 14.56 4.86 8.30
C VAL A 2 14.53 4.11 6.97
N ARG A 3 14.93 2.82 6.98
CA ARG A 3 14.84 1.96 5.79
C ARG A 3 13.38 1.78 5.36
N THR A 4 13.10 1.97 4.09
CA THR A 4 11.77 1.68 3.53
C THR A 4 11.42 0.21 3.69
N GLN A 5 10.18 -0.10 4.07
CA GLN A 5 9.66 -1.45 4.27
C GLN A 5 8.92 -1.94 3.02
N LEU A 6 9.04 -3.23 2.71
CA LEU A 6 8.29 -3.90 1.65
C LEU A 6 7.03 -4.55 2.22
N SER A 7 5.85 -4.12 1.76
CA SER A 7 4.59 -4.83 1.94
C SER A 7 4.20 -5.52 0.62
N VAL A 8 4.04 -6.84 0.66
CA VAL A 8 3.68 -7.62 -0.53
C VAL A 8 2.16 -7.68 -0.65
N ASN A 9 1.62 -7.11 -1.74
CA ASN A 9 0.19 -7.14 -2.01
C ASN A 9 -0.21 -8.48 -2.64
N LEU A 10 -1.13 -9.21 -1.96
CA LEU A 10 -1.54 -10.57 -2.32
C LEU A 10 -2.79 -10.62 -3.21
N ASN A 11 -3.33 -9.49 -3.64
CA ASN A 11 -4.58 -9.44 -4.42
C ASN A 11 -4.50 -10.28 -5.70
N LYS A 12 -3.36 -10.28 -6.41
CA LYS A 12 -3.20 -11.04 -7.65
C LYS A 12 -3.08 -12.55 -7.41
N VAL A 13 -2.48 -12.96 -6.28
CA VAL A 13 -2.48 -14.37 -5.86
C VAL A 13 -3.91 -14.86 -5.64
N ALA A 14 -4.71 -14.09 -4.92
CA ALA A 14 -6.11 -14.40 -4.68
C ALA A 14 -6.96 -14.36 -5.96
N LEU A 15 -6.67 -13.43 -6.88
CA LEU A 15 -7.33 -13.36 -8.19
C LEU A 15 -7.10 -14.65 -8.99
N VAL A 16 -5.87 -15.15 -9.03
CA VAL A 16 -5.54 -16.43 -9.70
C VAL A 16 -6.26 -17.60 -9.02
N ARG A 17 -6.31 -17.64 -7.68
CA ARG A 17 -7.11 -18.63 -6.94
C ARG A 17 -8.58 -18.63 -7.37
N ASN A 18 -9.15 -17.43 -7.51
CA ASN A 18 -10.57 -17.29 -7.83
C ASN A 18 -10.90 -17.56 -9.30
N ALA A 19 -9.89 -17.74 -10.16
CA ALA A 19 -10.11 -18.07 -11.57
C ALA A 19 -10.68 -19.49 -11.80
N ARG A 20 -10.70 -20.34 -10.77
CA ARG A 20 -11.27 -21.70 -10.81
C ARG A 20 -11.67 -22.19 -9.42
N GLU A 21 -12.35 -23.33 -9.35
CA GLU A 21 -12.68 -23.98 -8.09
C GLU A 21 -11.43 -24.44 -7.32
N GLY A 22 -11.50 -24.40 -6.01
CA GLY A 22 -10.42 -24.79 -5.10
C GLY A 22 -9.79 -23.62 -4.35
N ASN A 23 -8.66 -23.86 -3.67
CA ASN A 23 -7.95 -22.86 -2.87
C ASN A 23 -6.47 -22.70 -3.29
N ALA A 24 -6.15 -22.97 -4.53
CA ALA A 24 -4.78 -22.77 -5.03
C ALA A 24 -4.75 -21.74 -6.17
N PRO A 25 -3.79 -20.79 -6.13
CA PRO A 25 -2.79 -20.54 -5.08
C PRO A 25 -3.42 -19.97 -3.79
N ASP A 26 -3.03 -20.48 -2.62
CA ASP A 26 -3.54 -20.04 -1.32
C ASP A 26 -2.82 -18.73 -0.88
N PRO A 27 -3.54 -17.61 -0.67
CA PRO A 27 -2.95 -16.35 -0.23
C PRO A 27 -2.18 -16.45 1.11
N VAL A 28 -2.63 -17.30 2.04
CA VAL A 28 -1.95 -17.49 3.33
C VAL A 28 -0.60 -18.17 3.13
N ARG A 29 -0.53 -19.20 2.27
CA ARG A 29 0.73 -19.85 1.91
C ARG A 29 1.71 -18.88 1.24
N PHE A 30 1.23 -18.07 0.29
CA PHE A 30 2.09 -17.10 -0.40
C PHE A 30 2.50 -15.95 0.50
N GLY A 31 1.63 -15.51 1.41
CA GLY A 31 1.97 -14.58 2.47
C GLY A 31 3.11 -15.10 3.36
N ARG A 32 3.06 -16.38 3.77
CA ARG A 32 4.14 -17.03 4.52
C ARG A 32 5.46 -17.03 3.74
N ILE A 33 5.44 -17.39 2.46
CA ILE A 33 6.63 -17.37 1.60
C ILE A 33 7.22 -15.95 1.54
N ALA A 34 6.38 -14.92 1.43
CA ALA A 34 6.83 -13.55 1.41
C ALA A 34 7.52 -13.14 2.72
N LEU A 35 6.89 -13.42 3.87
CA LEU A 35 7.42 -13.08 5.19
C LEU A 35 8.72 -13.84 5.48
N GLU A 36 8.78 -15.14 5.19
CA GLU A 36 10.00 -15.97 5.33
C GLU A 36 11.14 -15.48 4.42
N ALA A 37 10.81 -14.88 3.26
CA ALA A 37 11.80 -14.29 2.36
C ALA A 37 12.24 -12.88 2.76
N GLY A 38 11.65 -12.30 3.82
CA GLY A 38 12.04 -11.01 4.38
C GLY A 38 11.13 -9.84 4.02
N ALA A 39 9.91 -10.06 3.53
CA ALA A 39 8.92 -9.00 3.46
C ALA A 39 8.57 -8.49 4.87
N HIS A 40 8.37 -7.19 5.02
CA HIS A 40 8.01 -6.57 6.30
C HIS A 40 6.51 -6.53 6.54
N GLY A 41 5.70 -6.76 5.52
CA GLY A 41 4.27 -6.78 5.65
C GLY A 41 3.56 -7.43 4.47
N LEU A 42 2.27 -7.61 4.67
CA LEU A 42 1.34 -8.06 3.65
C LEU A 42 0.25 -7.01 3.47
N THR A 43 -0.11 -6.73 2.22
CA THR A 43 -1.23 -5.87 1.88
C THR A 43 -2.32 -6.67 1.17
N VAL A 44 -3.57 -6.42 1.55
CA VAL A 44 -4.75 -7.07 0.97
C VAL A 44 -5.91 -6.10 0.82
N HIS A 45 -6.69 -6.24 -0.26
CA HIS A 45 -7.86 -5.42 -0.52
C HIS A 45 -9.12 -6.30 -0.69
N PRO A 46 -9.88 -6.54 0.36
CA PRO A 46 -11.13 -7.29 0.30
C PRO A 46 -12.25 -6.44 -0.31
N ARG A 47 -12.32 -6.39 -1.64
CA ARG A 47 -13.37 -5.65 -2.33
C ARG A 47 -14.76 -6.23 -2.05
N PRO A 48 -15.85 -5.42 -2.13
CA PRO A 48 -17.21 -5.91 -1.89
C PRO A 48 -17.63 -7.09 -2.76
N ASP A 49 -17.10 -7.21 -3.97
CA ASP A 49 -17.38 -8.30 -4.93
C ASP A 49 -16.49 -9.55 -4.75
N GLU A 50 -15.56 -9.51 -3.79
CA GLU A 50 -14.62 -10.60 -3.48
C GLU A 50 -13.89 -11.18 -4.71
N ARG A 51 -13.67 -10.38 -5.76
CA ARG A 51 -13.01 -10.84 -6.99
C ARG A 51 -11.60 -11.39 -6.75
N HIS A 52 -10.95 -11.00 -5.66
CA HIS A 52 -9.62 -11.50 -5.25
C HIS A 52 -9.60 -11.88 -3.78
N ILE A 53 -9.18 -11.03 -2.86
CA ILE A 53 -9.23 -11.29 -1.41
C ILE A 53 -10.69 -11.36 -0.95
N ARG A 54 -11.01 -12.42 -0.19
CA ARG A 54 -12.31 -12.63 0.45
C ARG A 54 -12.23 -12.22 1.91
N ALA A 55 -13.37 -11.89 2.51
CA ALA A 55 -13.42 -11.61 3.94
C ALA A 55 -12.86 -12.78 4.78
N SER A 56 -13.12 -14.01 4.35
CA SER A 56 -12.61 -15.23 5.00
C SER A 56 -11.08 -15.41 4.98
N ASP A 57 -10.36 -14.70 4.09
CA ASP A 57 -8.90 -14.74 4.04
C ASP A 57 -8.25 -13.90 5.15
N LEU A 58 -8.96 -12.90 5.68
CA LEU A 58 -8.37 -11.86 6.51
C LEU A 58 -7.89 -12.39 7.86
N ARG A 59 -8.72 -13.19 8.56
CA ARG A 59 -8.33 -13.74 9.87
C ARG A 59 -7.11 -14.66 9.77
N PRO A 60 -7.07 -15.63 8.85
CA PRO A 60 -5.87 -16.46 8.65
C PRO A 60 -4.61 -15.65 8.29
N LEU A 61 -4.75 -14.57 7.50
CA LEU A 61 -3.62 -13.69 7.17
C LEU A 61 -3.17 -12.85 8.37
N LYS A 62 -4.10 -12.37 9.21
CA LYS A 62 -3.76 -11.67 10.45
C LYS A 62 -3.02 -12.58 11.42
N ASP A 63 -3.53 -13.80 11.63
CA ASP A 63 -2.90 -14.78 12.51
C ASP A 63 -1.50 -15.18 11.98
N LEU A 64 -1.33 -15.27 10.66
CA LEU A 64 -0.03 -15.52 10.05
C LEU A 64 0.93 -14.37 10.34
N VAL A 65 0.53 -13.12 10.09
CA VAL A 65 1.42 -11.96 10.27
C VAL A 65 1.80 -11.79 11.75
N ASP A 66 0.88 -12.01 12.67
CA ASP A 66 1.13 -11.94 14.12
C ASP A 66 2.17 -12.97 14.62
N ALA A 67 2.36 -14.06 13.86
CA ALA A 67 3.40 -15.04 14.15
C ALA A 67 4.81 -14.60 13.70
N PHE A 68 4.93 -13.47 12.97
CA PHE A 68 6.19 -12.90 12.50
C PHE A 68 6.46 -11.56 13.20
N PRO A 69 7.27 -11.52 14.26
CA PRO A 69 7.51 -10.30 15.03
C PRO A 69 8.02 -9.14 14.17
N GLY A 70 7.37 -7.99 14.29
CA GLY A 70 7.71 -6.79 13.53
C GLY A 70 7.15 -6.73 12.12
N CYS A 71 6.40 -7.75 11.68
CA CYS A 71 5.67 -7.70 10.42
C CYS A 71 4.26 -7.12 10.61
N GLU A 72 3.70 -6.52 9.57
CA GLU A 72 2.43 -5.82 9.61
C GLU A 72 1.46 -6.31 8.53
N LEU A 73 0.17 -6.35 8.87
CA LEU A 73 -0.92 -6.52 7.92
C LEU A 73 -1.54 -5.15 7.63
N ASN A 74 -1.59 -4.78 6.36
CA ASN A 74 -2.34 -3.64 5.83
C ASN A 74 -3.59 -4.13 5.12
N ILE A 75 -4.76 -3.58 5.46
CA ILE A 75 -6.03 -3.84 4.75
C ILE A 75 -6.44 -2.55 4.04
N GLU A 76 -6.56 -2.65 2.71
CA GLU A 76 -7.03 -1.56 1.85
C GLU A 76 -8.54 -1.66 1.64
N GLY A 77 -9.19 -0.53 1.43
CA GLY A 77 -10.59 -0.50 1.01
C GLY A 77 -11.26 0.85 1.18
N ASN A 78 -12.48 0.96 0.65
CA ASN A 78 -13.31 2.14 0.82
C ASN A 78 -13.99 2.09 2.21
N PRO A 79 -13.74 3.07 3.10
CA PRO A 79 -14.33 3.08 4.43
C PRO A 79 -15.86 3.26 4.42
N PHE A 80 -16.42 3.75 3.32
CA PHE A 80 -17.86 3.95 3.15
C PHE A 80 -18.59 2.72 2.59
N GLU A 81 -17.85 1.67 2.25
CA GLU A 81 -18.35 0.39 1.76
C GLU A 81 -18.20 -0.70 2.84
N ASN A 82 -17.51 -1.80 2.50
CA ASN A 82 -17.37 -2.96 3.40
C ASN A 82 -16.17 -2.91 4.35
N LEU A 83 -15.31 -1.89 4.29
CA LEU A 83 -14.04 -1.91 5.03
C LEU A 83 -14.24 -1.79 6.55
N MET A 84 -15.00 -0.82 7.04
CA MET A 84 -15.11 -0.55 8.47
C MET A 84 -15.58 -1.75 9.31
N PRO A 85 -16.59 -2.55 8.90
CA PRO A 85 -16.94 -3.79 9.58
C PRO A 85 -15.76 -4.77 9.68
N LEU A 86 -14.97 -4.92 8.62
CA LEU A 86 -13.80 -5.80 8.60
C LEU A 86 -12.69 -5.30 9.54
N LEU A 87 -12.46 -3.98 9.61
CA LEU A 87 -11.49 -3.40 10.54
C LEU A 87 -11.87 -3.63 12.00
N ARG A 88 -13.14 -3.53 12.36
CA ARG A 88 -13.63 -3.81 13.73
C ARG A 88 -13.36 -5.26 14.14
N GLU A 89 -13.52 -6.20 13.22
CA GLU A 89 -13.33 -7.63 13.45
C GLU A 89 -11.86 -8.03 13.48
N ILE A 90 -11.08 -7.60 12.48
CA ILE A 90 -9.73 -8.10 12.23
C ILE A 90 -8.67 -7.34 13.01
N ARG A 91 -8.84 -6.01 13.15
CA ARG A 91 -7.86 -5.09 13.75
C ARG A 91 -6.46 -5.27 13.18
N PRO A 92 -6.27 -4.94 11.88
CA PRO A 92 -4.95 -4.99 11.26
C PRO A 92 -4.02 -3.95 11.88
N HIS A 93 -2.73 -4.01 11.57
CA HIS A 93 -1.75 -3.03 12.01
C HIS A 93 -1.95 -1.67 11.30
N GLN A 94 -2.34 -1.71 10.03
CA GLN A 94 -2.60 -0.55 9.20
C GLN A 94 -3.87 -0.78 8.37
N ALA A 95 -4.57 0.30 8.07
CA ALA A 95 -5.60 0.34 7.06
C ALA A 95 -5.31 1.48 6.08
N THR A 96 -5.30 1.18 4.78
CA THR A 96 -5.21 2.18 3.72
C THR A 96 -6.61 2.44 3.16
N PHE A 97 -7.13 3.65 3.40
CA PHE A 97 -8.43 4.05 2.86
C PHE A 97 -8.27 4.50 1.41
N VAL A 98 -9.08 3.94 0.53
CA VAL A 98 -9.11 4.24 -0.91
C VAL A 98 -10.54 4.62 -1.32
N PRO A 99 -10.74 5.53 -2.30
CA PRO A 99 -12.08 5.99 -2.71
C PRO A 99 -12.78 5.06 -3.71
N ASP A 100 -12.32 3.82 -3.86
CA ASP A 100 -12.78 2.92 -4.90
C ASP A 100 -14.30 2.71 -4.89
N ALA A 101 -14.94 2.93 -6.03
CA ALA A 101 -16.33 2.61 -6.22
C ALA A 101 -16.54 1.09 -6.41
N VAL A 102 -17.75 0.62 -6.06
CA VAL A 102 -18.16 -0.76 -6.34
C VAL A 102 -18.07 -1.02 -7.85
N GLY A 103 -17.38 -2.10 -8.23
CA GLY A 103 -17.19 -2.47 -9.65
C GLY A 103 -16.00 -1.82 -10.36
N GLN A 104 -15.33 -0.85 -9.75
CA GLN A 104 -14.08 -0.29 -10.29
C GLN A 104 -12.99 -1.36 -10.38
N LYS A 105 -12.26 -1.43 -11.52
CA LYS A 105 -11.32 -2.52 -11.80
C LYS A 105 -10.07 -2.48 -10.92
N THR A 106 -9.54 -1.29 -10.67
CA THR A 106 -8.37 -1.04 -9.82
C THR A 106 -8.54 0.32 -9.15
N SER A 107 -7.77 0.60 -8.10
CA SER A 107 -7.65 1.96 -7.57
C SER A 107 -6.91 2.80 -8.61
N ASP A 108 -7.53 3.87 -9.12
CA ASP A 108 -7.02 4.69 -10.22
C ASP A 108 -6.97 6.18 -9.88
N HIS A 109 -7.31 6.54 -8.64
CA HIS A 109 -7.19 7.90 -8.09
C HIS A 109 -7.23 7.87 -6.56
N GLY A 110 -6.71 8.91 -5.93
CA GLY A 110 -6.82 9.17 -4.50
C GLY A 110 -8.12 9.88 -4.11
N PHE A 111 -8.30 10.16 -2.81
CA PHE A 111 -9.39 11.01 -2.37
C PHE A 111 -9.20 12.45 -2.85
N ASP A 112 -10.27 13.09 -3.32
CA ASP A 112 -10.27 14.52 -3.60
C ASP A 112 -10.33 15.31 -2.28
N PHE A 113 -9.18 15.58 -1.69
CA PHE A 113 -9.09 16.39 -0.48
C PHE A 113 -9.41 17.86 -0.72
N GLY A 114 -9.49 18.32 -1.96
CA GLY A 114 -9.98 19.65 -2.32
C GLY A 114 -11.45 19.85 -1.94
N ASP A 115 -12.26 18.78 -1.98
CA ASP A 115 -13.66 18.81 -1.58
C ASP A 115 -13.80 18.77 -0.04
N PRO A 116 -14.36 19.83 0.60
CA PRO A 116 -14.65 19.83 2.04
C PRO A 116 -15.54 18.66 2.48
N ALA A 117 -16.51 18.24 1.65
CA ALA A 117 -17.42 17.14 1.99
C ALA A 117 -16.68 15.80 2.14
N VAL A 118 -15.66 15.56 1.31
CA VAL A 118 -14.80 14.37 1.42
C VAL A 118 -14.05 14.38 2.75
N ARG A 119 -13.48 15.54 3.15
CA ARG A 119 -12.75 15.66 4.42
C ARG A 119 -13.66 15.48 5.63
N GLU A 120 -14.86 16.06 5.59
CA GLU A 120 -15.86 15.91 6.65
C GLU A 120 -16.35 14.48 6.80
N ALA A 121 -16.50 13.75 5.69
CA ALA A 121 -16.89 12.35 5.70
C ALA A 121 -15.77 11.42 6.21
N LEU A 122 -14.51 11.71 5.87
CA LEU A 122 -13.36 10.88 6.27
C LEU A 122 -13.01 11.01 7.76
N ALA A 123 -13.10 12.20 8.34
CA ALA A 123 -12.64 12.45 9.72
C ALA A 123 -13.25 11.48 10.76
N PRO A 124 -14.56 11.16 10.79
CA PRO A 124 -15.12 10.24 11.76
C PRO A 124 -14.65 8.79 11.55
N VAL A 125 -14.52 8.31 10.32
CA VAL A 125 -14.07 6.93 10.05
C VAL A 125 -12.57 6.76 10.31
N VAL A 126 -11.76 7.78 10.07
CA VAL A 126 -10.34 7.82 10.48
C VAL A 126 -10.23 7.76 12.02
N SER A 127 -11.00 8.59 12.72
CA SER A 127 -11.02 8.61 14.19
C SER A 127 -11.46 7.27 14.76
N GLU A 128 -12.48 6.63 14.18
CA GLU A 128 -12.93 5.30 14.58
C GLU A 128 -11.82 4.25 14.41
N ALA A 129 -11.20 4.16 13.23
CA ALA A 129 -10.14 3.18 12.97
C ALA A 129 -8.97 3.35 13.95
N LYS A 130 -8.57 4.60 14.23
CA LYS A 130 -7.52 4.90 15.22
C LYS A 130 -7.94 4.50 16.65
N SER A 131 -9.21 4.64 17.01
CA SER A 131 -9.72 4.18 18.31
C SER A 131 -9.63 2.66 18.50
N LEU A 132 -9.59 1.91 17.39
CA LEU A 132 -9.37 0.46 17.37
C LEU A 132 -7.88 0.08 17.43
N GLY A 133 -6.96 1.06 17.52
CA GLY A 133 -5.52 0.85 17.53
C GLY A 133 -4.92 0.63 16.14
N ILE A 134 -5.65 0.99 15.07
CA ILE A 134 -5.22 0.80 13.69
C ILE A 134 -4.57 2.09 13.18
N ARG A 135 -3.39 1.99 12.59
CA ARG A 135 -2.74 3.10 11.87
C ARG A 135 -3.49 3.36 10.57
N VAL A 136 -3.85 4.61 10.28
CA VAL A 136 -4.60 4.97 9.08
C VAL A 136 -3.69 5.65 8.06
N SER A 137 -3.65 5.08 6.86
CA SER A 137 -3.06 5.66 5.65
C SER A 137 -4.17 6.09 4.69
N LEU A 138 -4.04 7.26 4.07
CA LEU A 138 -5.00 7.76 3.09
C LEU A 138 -4.39 7.75 1.70
N PHE A 139 -5.03 7.05 0.76
CA PHE A 139 -4.61 6.98 -0.64
C PHE A 139 -4.81 8.33 -1.32
N MET A 140 -3.77 8.86 -1.95
CA MET A 140 -3.70 10.24 -2.39
C MET A 140 -2.94 10.36 -3.70
N ASP A 141 -3.47 11.15 -4.63
CA ASP A 141 -2.70 11.62 -5.77
C ASP A 141 -1.55 12.52 -5.30
N PRO A 142 -0.45 12.65 -6.04
CA PRO A 142 0.73 13.41 -5.64
C PRO A 142 0.48 14.93 -5.76
N GLU A 143 -0.50 15.43 -5.01
CA GLU A 143 -0.90 16.84 -4.94
C GLU A 143 -0.40 17.44 -3.61
N PRO A 144 0.64 18.31 -3.65
CA PRO A 144 1.27 18.85 -2.45
C PRO A 144 0.29 19.56 -1.50
N ASP A 145 -0.72 20.23 -2.03
CA ASP A 145 -1.74 20.95 -1.23
C ASP A 145 -2.64 19.97 -0.43
N PHE A 146 -2.73 18.71 -0.84
CA PHE A 146 -3.55 17.71 -0.16
C PHE A 146 -2.93 17.19 1.15
N VAL A 147 -1.62 17.34 1.34
CA VAL A 147 -0.88 16.83 2.50
C VAL A 147 -1.42 17.43 3.80
N GLU A 148 -1.61 18.74 3.86
CA GLU A 148 -2.14 19.41 5.06
C GLU A 148 -3.58 19.00 5.34
N TRP A 149 -4.39 18.76 4.31
CA TRP A 149 -5.76 18.33 4.48
C TRP A 149 -5.85 16.87 4.95
N ALA A 150 -5.01 15.98 4.43
CA ALA A 150 -4.89 14.61 4.94
C ALA A 150 -4.49 14.61 6.43
N LYS A 151 -3.58 15.51 6.83
CA LYS A 151 -3.23 15.72 8.24
C LYS A 151 -4.41 16.21 9.07
N ALA A 152 -5.15 17.17 8.57
CA ALA A 152 -6.31 17.75 9.26
C ALA A 152 -7.44 16.72 9.46
N VAL A 153 -7.62 15.77 8.53
CA VAL A 153 -8.54 14.63 8.65
C VAL A 153 -8.12 13.66 9.78
N GLY A 154 -6.86 13.71 10.21
CA GLY A 154 -6.34 12.89 11.32
C GLY A 154 -5.54 11.66 10.89
N ALA A 155 -5.14 11.55 9.62
CA ALA A 155 -4.31 10.46 9.12
C ALA A 155 -2.98 10.33 9.88
N ASP A 156 -2.45 9.12 9.96
CA ASP A 156 -1.09 8.83 10.42
C ASP A 156 -0.10 8.81 9.25
N ARG A 157 -0.57 8.38 8.08
CA ARG A 157 0.19 8.28 6.83
C ARG A 157 -0.65 8.74 5.64
N ILE A 158 0.05 9.07 4.57
CA ILE A 158 -0.50 9.12 3.21
C ILE A 158 0.13 7.99 2.40
N GLU A 159 -0.60 7.48 1.40
CA GLU A 159 -0.06 6.57 0.40
C GLU A 159 -0.16 7.22 -0.97
N LEU A 160 0.98 7.54 -1.56
CA LEU A 160 1.06 8.19 -2.86
C LEU A 160 0.76 7.19 -3.98
N TYR A 161 -0.22 7.52 -4.81
CA TYR A 161 -0.57 6.76 -6.01
C TYR A 161 0.50 6.96 -7.09
N THR A 162 1.19 5.88 -7.49
CA THR A 162 2.42 5.98 -8.29
C THR A 162 2.28 5.55 -9.75
N GLU A 163 1.06 5.39 -10.28
CA GLU A 163 0.86 5.01 -11.68
C GLU A 163 1.44 6.05 -12.66
N ALA A 164 1.15 7.33 -12.47
CA ALA A 164 1.65 8.39 -13.34
C ALA A 164 3.19 8.44 -13.34
N TYR A 165 3.83 8.22 -12.18
CA TYR A 165 5.28 8.07 -12.08
C TYR A 165 5.77 6.86 -12.90
N ALA A 166 5.14 5.70 -12.70
CA ALA A 166 5.53 4.46 -13.38
C ALA A 166 5.37 4.58 -14.91
N ALA A 167 4.30 5.21 -15.38
CA ALA A 167 4.07 5.48 -16.80
C ALA A 167 5.08 6.45 -17.40
N ALA A 168 5.53 7.44 -16.63
CA ALA A 168 6.51 8.43 -17.08
C ALA A 168 7.96 7.96 -16.93
N TRP A 169 8.23 6.89 -16.17
CA TRP A 169 9.57 6.41 -15.89
C TRP A 169 10.36 6.13 -17.17
N ASN A 170 11.61 6.55 -17.20
CA ASN A 170 12.51 6.42 -18.36
C ASN A 170 12.03 7.17 -19.63
N THR A 171 11.21 8.21 -19.46
CA THR A 171 10.78 9.11 -20.53
C THR A 171 11.35 10.51 -20.32
N PRO A 172 11.32 11.41 -21.34
CA PRO A 172 11.81 12.79 -21.20
C PRO A 172 11.06 13.64 -20.16
N ILE A 173 9.86 13.22 -19.70
CA ILE A 173 9.06 13.93 -18.70
C ILE A 173 9.18 13.33 -17.29
N ALA A 174 10.01 12.29 -17.10
CA ALA A 174 10.12 11.58 -15.84
C ALA A 174 10.39 12.50 -14.64
N ASP A 175 11.36 13.43 -14.76
CA ASP A 175 11.70 14.36 -13.68
C ASP A 175 10.53 15.29 -13.32
N ALA A 176 9.83 15.80 -14.33
CA ALA A 176 8.69 16.69 -14.14
C ALA A 176 7.52 15.98 -13.41
N VAL A 177 7.29 14.70 -13.76
CA VAL A 177 6.25 13.89 -13.10
C VAL A 177 6.68 13.43 -11.71
N THR A 178 7.97 13.20 -11.46
CA THR A 178 8.49 12.77 -10.15
C THR A 178 8.50 13.91 -9.12
N THR A 179 8.67 15.16 -9.54
CA THR A 179 8.78 16.32 -8.65
C THR A 179 7.62 16.43 -7.64
N PRO A 180 6.31 16.33 -8.02
CA PRO A 180 5.21 16.39 -7.07
C PRO A 180 5.28 15.29 -5.98
N TYR A 181 5.78 14.10 -6.30
CA TYR A 181 5.97 13.04 -5.29
C TYR A 181 7.00 13.43 -4.24
N ALA A 182 8.14 13.97 -4.67
CA ALA A 182 9.17 14.46 -3.76
C ALA A 182 8.67 15.62 -2.90
N ASP A 183 7.90 16.54 -3.47
CA ASP A 183 7.29 17.65 -2.74
C ASP A 183 6.27 17.16 -1.70
N CYS A 184 5.38 16.25 -2.06
CA CYS A 184 4.45 15.61 -1.13
C CYS A 184 5.19 14.91 0.02
N ALA A 185 6.23 14.13 -0.30
CA ALA A 185 7.00 13.41 0.70
C ALA A 185 7.69 14.37 1.70
N LYS A 186 8.25 15.48 1.20
CA LYS A 186 8.86 16.52 2.02
C LYS A 186 7.84 17.22 2.92
N LEU A 187 6.69 17.63 2.37
CA LEU A 187 5.62 18.27 3.12
C LEU A 187 5.03 17.35 4.19
N ALA A 188 4.82 16.06 3.85
CA ALA A 188 4.33 15.07 4.80
C ALA A 188 5.28 14.92 5.99
N ALA A 189 6.60 14.88 5.76
CA ALA A 189 7.58 14.85 6.84
C ALA A 189 7.51 16.09 7.73
N GLN A 190 7.32 17.28 7.16
CA GLN A 190 7.17 18.53 7.90
C GLN A 190 5.86 18.55 8.72
N ALA A 191 4.79 17.99 8.19
CA ALA A 191 3.49 17.86 8.87
C ALA A 191 3.48 16.73 9.92
N GLY A 192 4.54 15.91 10.00
CA GLY A 192 4.60 14.75 10.88
C GLY A 192 3.70 13.60 10.43
N LEU A 193 3.47 13.47 9.10
CA LEU A 193 2.85 12.34 8.46
C LEU A 193 3.90 11.35 7.95
N GLY A 194 3.65 10.05 8.08
CA GLY A 194 4.38 9.03 7.35
C GLY A 194 3.98 9.01 5.87
N VAL A 195 4.88 8.53 5.02
CA VAL A 195 4.62 8.38 3.58
C VAL A 195 4.77 6.93 3.19
N ASN A 196 3.72 6.37 2.61
CA ASN A 196 3.72 5.12 1.87
C ASN A 196 3.64 5.44 0.37
N ALA A 197 4.01 4.50 -0.48
CA ALA A 197 3.81 4.58 -1.92
C ALA A 197 3.36 3.23 -2.47
N GLY A 198 2.46 3.25 -3.42
CA GLY A 198 1.91 2.02 -3.99
C GLY A 198 1.34 2.21 -5.37
N HIS A 199 1.12 1.09 -6.05
CA HIS A 199 0.64 0.95 -7.42
C HIS A 199 1.75 1.11 -8.48
N ASP A 200 1.91 0.09 -9.32
CA ASP A 200 2.80 0.04 -10.50
C ASP A 200 4.32 0.27 -10.24
N LEU A 201 4.76 0.24 -8.96
CA LEU A 201 6.18 0.15 -8.64
C LEU A 201 6.72 -1.24 -8.99
N SER A 202 7.93 -1.26 -9.56
CA SER A 202 8.60 -2.46 -10.06
C SER A 202 10.08 -2.48 -9.67
N LEU A 203 10.77 -3.60 -9.91
CA LEU A 203 12.22 -3.69 -9.72
C LEU A 203 13.00 -2.67 -10.55
N GLU A 204 12.41 -2.18 -11.65
CA GLU A 204 13.07 -1.23 -12.54
C GLU A 204 12.96 0.23 -12.03
N ASN A 205 11.78 0.63 -11.53
CA ASN A 205 11.49 2.03 -11.23
C ASN A 205 11.57 2.40 -9.74
N LEU A 206 11.51 1.42 -8.83
CA LEU A 206 11.43 1.65 -7.38
C LEU A 206 12.57 2.52 -6.86
N ARG A 207 13.82 2.22 -7.23
CA ARG A 207 15.00 2.91 -6.74
C ARG A 207 14.92 4.42 -6.96
N THR A 208 14.60 4.83 -8.18
CA THR A 208 14.52 6.24 -8.58
C THR A 208 13.50 7.03 -7.74
N LEU A 209 12.31 6.44 -7.49
CA LEU A 209 11.30 7.08 -6.65
C LEU A 209 11.81 7.26 -5.21
N LEU A 210 12.41 6.23 -4.64
CA LEU A 210 12.93 6.28 -3.26
C LEU A 210 14.05 7.32 -3.09
N GLU A 211 14.94 7.43 -4.06
CA GLU A 211 16.00 8.43 -4.07
C GLU A 211 15.44 9.86 -4.19
N ALA A 212 14.42 10.05 -5.02
CA ALA A 212 13.77 11.35 -5.20
C ALA A 212 12.99 11.80 -3.95
N CYS A 213 12.25 10.91 -3.32
CA CYS A 213 11.40 11.24 -2.17
C CYS A 213 12.14 11.22 -0.83
N GLY A 214 13.11 10.32 -0.64
CA GLY A 214 14.01 10.27 0.52
C GLY A 214 13.43 9.78 1.85
N ASN A 215 12.11 9.74 2.02
CA ASN A 215 11.44 9.44 3.29
C ASN A 215 10.20 8.55 3.17
N ILE A 216 10.11 7.74 2.13
CA ILE A 216 9.06 6.72 2.00
C ILE A 216 9.31 5.63 3.05
N LEU A 217 8.31 5.38 3.91
CA LEU A 217 8.40 4.40 4.99
C LEU A 217 8.03 2.99 4.54
N GLU A 218 7.12 2.87 3.59
CA GLU A 218 6.61 1.59 3.11
C GLU A 218 6.23 1.68 1.63
N VAL A 219 6.49 0.60 0.90
CA VAL A 219 5.99 0.42 -0.47
C VAL A 219 5.10 -0.83 -0.52
N SER A 220 3.89 -0.67 -1.11
CA SER A 220 2.93 -1.74 -1.33
C SER A 220 2.92 -2.12 -2.81
N ILE A 221 3.41 -3.32 -3.14
CA ILE A 221 3.63 -3.74 -4.53
C ILE A 221 2.85 -5.01 -4.83
N GLY A 222 1.98 -4.98 -5.85
CA GLY A 222 1.07 -6.07 -6.18
C GLY A 222 1.20 -6.59 -7.61
N HIS A 223 0.79 -5.80 -8.61
CA HIS A 223 0.74 -6.28 -9.99
C HIS A 223 2.15 -6.57 -10.54
N ALA A 224 3.05 -5.60 -10.49
CA ALA A 224 4.43 -5.77 -10.94
C ALA A 224 5.14 -6.87 -10.16
N PHE A 225 5.00 -6.90 -8.82
CA PHE A 225 5.54 -7.98 -7.99
C PHE A 225 5.10 -9.36 -8.47
N THR A 226 3.80 -9.52 -8.79
CA THR A 226 3.28 -10.82 -9.24
C THR A 226 3.82 -11.19 -10.62
N THR A 227 3.92 -10.23 -11.54
CA THR A 227 4.51 -10.44 -12.88
C THR A 227 5.96 -10.90 -12.76
N GLU A 228 6.77 -10.22 -11.96
CA GLU A 228 8.17 -10.55 -11.71
C GLU A 228 8.32 -11.89 -10.97
N ALA A 229 7.38 -12.21 -10.06
CA ALA A 229 7.37 -13.50 -9.37
C ALA A 229 7.08 -14.69 -10.29
N LEU A 230 6.39 -14.48 -11.41
CA LEU A 230 6.22 -15.51 -12.45
C LEU A 230 7.55 -15.82 -13.16
N GLU A 231 8.47 -14.84 -13.23
CA GLU A 231 9.78 -15.01 -13.86
C GLU A 231 10.83 -15.55 -12.91
N TYR A 232 10.88 -15.00 -11.67
CA TYR A 232 11.96 -15.26 -10.71
C TYR A 232 11.57 -16.20 -9.57
N GLY A 233 10.28 -16.43 -9.37
CA GLY A 233 9.73 -17.09 -8.19
C GLY A 233 9.51 -16.12 -7.02
N PHE A 234 8.46 -16.40 -6.24
CA PHE A 234 7.91 -15.47 -5.24
C PHE A 234 8.93 -15.00 -4.18
N ALA A 235 9.65 -15.94 -3.58
CA ALA A 235 10.67 -15.64 -2.57
C ALA A 235 11.86 -14.86 -3.12
N GLU A 236 12.30 -15.16 -4.34
CA GLU A 236 13.40 -14.44 -4.98
C GLU A 236 13.02 -13.01 -5.33
N THR A 237 11.80 -12.79 -5.77
CA THR A 237 11.29 -11.43 -6.02
C THR A 237 11.31 -10.58 -4.76
N VAL A 238 10.90 -11.12 -3.59
CA VAL A 238 11.01 -10.43 -2.30
C VAL A 238 12.47 -10.02 -2.01
N ARG A 239 13.44 -10.94 -2.21
CA ARG A 239 14.86 -10.65 -1.97
C ARG A 239 15.38 -9.54 -2.88
N ARG A 240 14.96 -9.52 -4.16
CA ARG A 240 15.36 -8.48 -5.12
C ARG A 240 14.85 -7.10 -4.72
N TYR A 241 13.59 -7.01 -4.32
CA TYR A 241 13.04 -5.75 -3.77
C TYR A 241 13.80 -5.32 -2.53
N ASN A 242 14.03 -6.22 -1.58
CA ASN A 242 14.79 -5.91 -0.38
C ASN A 242 16.22 -5.44 -0.69
N ALA A 243 16.88 -6.01 -1.69
CA ALA A 243 18.21 -5.56 -2.10
C ALA A 243 18.21 -4.10 -2.59
N ILE A 244 17.16 -3.66 -3.31
CA ILE A 244 16.99 -2.26 -3.70
C ILE A 244 16.81 -1.37 -2.46
N LEU A 245 15.93 -1.78 -1.53
CA LEU A 245 15.65 -1.03 -0.30
C LEU A 245 16.88 -0.89 0.59
N ASP A 246 17.68 -1.95 0.68
CA ASP A 246 18.95 -1.96 1.45
C ASP A 246 20.01 -1.06 0.80
N ALA A 247 20.13 -1.08 -0.53
CA ALA A 247 21.05 -0.24 -1.26
C ALA A 247 20.74 1.25 -1.04
N VAL A 248 19.47 1.66 -1.24
CA VAL A 248 19.04 3.05 -1.02
C VAL A 248 19.29 3.49 0.44
N ALA A 249 18.95 2.64 1.43
CA ALA A 249 19.19 2.96 2.84
C ALA A 249 20.69 3.06 3.20
N GLY A 250 21.55 2.32 2.52
CA GLY A 250 23.01 2.34 2.73
C GLY A 250 23.69 3.57 2.14
N GLU A 251 23.21 4.08 1.00
CA GLU A 251 23.76 5.25 0.31
C GLU A 251 23.38 6.59 0.97
N GLN A 252 22.34 6.59 1.79
CA GLN A 252 21.85 7.78 2.49
C GLN A 252 22.47 7.98 3.90
N LYS A 253 23.46 7.17 4.27
CA LYS A 253 24.26 7.31 5.51
C LYS A 253 25.51 8.10 5.27
#